data_45fc0394b5d804c1c8caa6968949cf96
#
_entry.id   45fc0394b5d804c1c8caa6968949cf96
#
_cell.length_a   1.000
_cell.length_b   1.000
_cell.length_c   1.000
_cell.angle_alpha   90.00
_cell.angle_beta   90.00
_cell.angle_gamma   90.00
#
_symmetry.space_group_name_H-M   'P 1'
#
loop_
_entity.id
_entity.type
_entity.pdbx_description
1 polymer ?
#
loop_
_entity_poly.entity_id
_entity_poly.type
_entity_poly.pdbx_seq_one_letter_code
_entity_poly.pdbx_strand_id
1 'polypeptide(L)'
;MAYSGRYIVNNTKKYKGDFTQVVYRSLWERNVFKWCDENPKVKAWSSEEVVIPYYYEVDKKYHRYFVDLKIVTEEKTILVEIKPEKETIPPVGEKRTKQYINEGLTYIKNMNKWEAAEDYCKDRGWEFQIWTEKTLQEMKLLQKPVPGKLKKLKPLAPYRKKRRKRYK
;
A
#
# COMPACT_ATOMS: atom_id res chain seq x y z
N MET A 1 4.70 9.41 -9.57
CA MET A 1 3.92 8.58 -10.50
C MET A 1 3.78 7.18 -9.93
N ALA A 2 2.57 6.70 -9.86
CA ALA A 2 2.33 5.32 -9.54
C ALA A 2 2.67 4.47 -10.77
N TYR A 3 3.62 3.57 -10.66
CA TYR A 3 3.89 2.57 -11.68
C TYR A 3 2.86 1.46 -11.52
N SER A 4 2.00 1.30 -12.50
CA SER A 4 1.04 0.20 -12.55
C SER A 4 1.22 -0.60 -13.82
N GLY A 5 0.90 -1.87 -13.76
CA GLY A 5 1.01 -2.74 -14.92
C GLY A 5 0.54 -4.15 -14.62
N ARG A 6 0.54 -4.96 -15.66
CA ARG A 6 0.21 -6.37 -15.55
C ARG A 6 1.45 -7.16 -15.13
N TYR A 7 1.32 -8.00 -14.12
CA TYR A 7 2.37 -8.90 -13.68
C TYR A 7 2.21 -10.26 -14.35
N ILE A 8 3.27 -10.75 -14.99
CA ILE A 8 3.29 -12.10 -15.59
C ILE A 8 3.79 -13.08 -14.53
N VAL A 9 2.90 -13.95 -14.07
CA VAL A 9 3.23 -14.99 -13.10
C VAL A 9 4.08 -16.06 -13.78
N ASN A 10 5.28 -16.30 -13.26
CA ASN A 10 6.20 -17.30 -13.79
C ASN A 10 5.84 -18.72 -13.28
N ASN A 11 5.51 -18.84 -12.00
CA ASN A 11 5.12 -20.10 -11.39
C ASN A 11 3.61 -20.16 -11.18
N THR A 12 2.87 -20.46 -12.24
CA THR A 12 1.40 -20.44 -12.24
C THR A 12 0.77 -21.41 -11.26
N LYS A 13 1.47 -22.50 -10.90
CA LYS A 13 0.99 -23.50 -9.93
C LYS A 13 0.92 -22.95 -8.51
N LYS A 14 1.75 -21.95 -8.18
CA LYS A 14 1.74 -21.28 -6.87
C LYS A 14 0.64 -20.25 -6.74
N TYR A 15 0.22 -19.64 -7.85
CA TYR A 15 -0.80 -18.59 -7.82
C TYR A 15 -2.20 -19.19 -7.64
N LYS A 16 -2.93 -18.69 -6.67
CA LYS A 16 -4.30 -19.14 -6.36
C LYS A 16 -5.33 -18.10 -6.79
N GLY A 17 -5.79 -18.24 -8.01
CA GLY A 17 -6.74 -17.35 -8.66
C GLY A 17 -6.47 -17.26 -10.15
N ASP A 18 -6.94 -16.21 -10.79
CA ASP A 18 -6.68 -15.96 -12.21
C ASP A 18 -5.32 -15.30 -12.41
N PHE A 19 -4.30 -16.10 -12.66
CA PHE A 19 -2.93 -15.64 -12.87
C PHE A 19 -2.76 -14.76 -14.13
N THR A 20 -3.75 -14.72 -15.01
CA THR A 20 -3.74 -13.87 -16.21
C THR A 20 -4.15 -12.43 -15.92
N GLN A 21 -4.74 -12.15 -14.76
CA GLN A 21 -5.30 -10.87 -14.37
C GLN A 21 -4.57 -10.19 -13.21
N VAL A 22 -3.34 -10.60 -12.92
CA VAL A 22 -2.55 -10.01 -11.83
C VAL A 22 -2.03 -8.63 -12.23
N VAL A 23 -2.38 -7.63 -11.43
CA VAL A 23 -2.01 -6.23 -11.66
C VAL A 23 -1.27 -5.70 -10.43
N TYR A 24 -0.12 -5.08 -10.65
CA TYR A 24 0.54 -4.28 -9.62
C TYR A 24 0.19 -2.81 -9.80
N ARG A 25 -0.02 -2.12 -8.69
CA ARG A 25 -0.35 -0.68 -8.65
C ARG A 25 0.83 0.17 -8.17
N SER A 26 1.92 -0.49 -7.78
CA SER A 26 3.18 0.14 -7.37
C SER A 26 4.35 -0.79 -7.66
N LEU A 27 5.57 -0.23 -7.70
CA LEU A 27 6.79 -1.03 -7.81
C LEU A 27 7.01 -1.91 -6.56
N TRP A 28 6.54 -1.48 -5.42
CA TRP A 28 6.62 -2.29 -4.19
C TRP A 28 5.82 -3.57 -4.31
N GLU A 29 4.59 -3.47 -4.79
CA GLU A 29 3.75 -4.64 -5.08
C GLU A 29 4.40 -5.57 -6.09
N ARG A 30 4.92 -5.02 -7.18
CA ARG A 30 5.62 -5.80 -8.20
C ARG A 30 6.80 -6.59 -7.61
N ASN A 31 7.61 -5.95 -6.77
CA ASN A 31 8.75 -6.59 -6.13
C ASN A 31 8.32 -7.71 -5.17
N VAL A 32 7.23 -7.51 -4.45
CA VAL A 32 6.65 -8.53 -3.56
C VAL A 32 6.07 -9.68 -4.36
N PHE A 33 5.38 -9.42 -5.47
CA PHE A 33 4.86 -10.48 -6.36
C PHE A 33 5.99 -11.37 -6.88
N LYS A 34 7.07 -10.76 -7.33
CA LYS A 34 8.27 -11.48 -7.80
C LYS A 34 8.86 -12.33 -6.68
N TRP A 35 8.97 -11.78 -5.49
CA TRP A 35 9.45 -12.52 -4.32
C TRP A 35 8.54 -13.72 -3.99
N CYS A 36 7.22 -13.54 -4.00
CA CYS A 36 6.28 -14.64 -3.79
C CYS A 36 6.40 -15.72 -4.85
N ASP A 37 6.58 -15.33 -6.10
CA ASP A 37 6.65 -16.22 -7.25
C ASP A 37 7.93 -17.08 -7.22
N GLU A 38 9.06 -16.49 -6.82
CA GLU A 38 10.38 -17.11 -6.86
C GLU A 38 10.79 -17.79 -5.54
N ASN A 39 10.23 -17.40 -4.39
CA ASN A 39 10.68 -17.90 -3.10
C ASN A 39 10.10 -19.31 -2.80
N PRO A 40 10.97 -20.33 -2.62
CA PRO A 40 10.50 -21.69 -2.35
C PRO A 40 9.76 -21.84 -1.01
N LYS A 41 9.95 -20.92 -0.05
CA LYS A 41 9.19 -20.91 1.21
C LYS A 41 7.73 -20.49 1.04
N VAL A 42 7.41 -19.78 -0.03
CA VAL A 42 6.04 -19.45 -0.38
C VAL A 42 5.42 -20.62 -1.15
N LYS A 43 4.43 -21.25 -0.56
CA LYS A 43 3.73 -22.42 -1.16
C LYS A 43 2.63 -21.98 -2.12
N ALA A 44 1.93 -20.90 -1.79
CA ALA A 44 0.89 -20.33 -2.60
C ALA A 44 0.77 -18.82 -2.32
N TRP A 45 0.31 -18.08 -3.31
CA TRP A 45 0.03 -16.66 -3.14
C TRP A 45 -1.07 -16.19 -4.09
N SER A 46 -1.70 -15.08 -3.75
CA SER A 46 -2.67 -14.40 -4.62
C SER A 46 -2.68 -12.90 -4.35
N SER A 47 -3.11 -12.13 -5.32
CA SER A 47 -3.27 -10.68 -5.23
C SER A 47 -4.71 -10.28 -5.54
N GLU A 48 -5.31 -9.46 -4.67
CA GLU A 48 -6.68 -8.94 -4.80
C GLU A 48 -7.78 -10.03 -4.96
N GLU A 49 -7.47 -11.28 -4.60
CA GLU A 49 -8.43 -12.40 -4.66
C GLU A 49 -9.24 -12.57 -3.36
N VAL A 50 -8.70 -12.11 -2.24
CA VAL A 50 -9.40 -12.10 -0.95
C VAL A 50 -10.15 -10.79 -0.79
N VAL A 51 -11.47 -10.90 -0.65
CA VAL A 51 -12.37 -9.76 -0.49
C VAL A 51 -13.01 -9.82 0.89
N ILE A 52 -12.80 -8.77 1.69
CA ILE A 52 -13.31 -8.68 3.06
C ILE A 52 -14.35 -7.56 3.12
N PRO A 53 -15.58 -7.83 3.56
CA PRO A 53 -16.53 -6.78 3.84
C PRO A 53 -16.09 -6.00 5.06
N TYR A 54 -16.12 -4.68 4.99
CA TYR A 54 -15.83 -3.80 6.13
C TYR A 54 -16.87 -2.70 6.22
N TYR A 55 -17.15 -2.29 7.44
CA TYR A 55 -18.05 -1.18 7.73
C TYR A 55 -17.24 0.13 7.74
N TYR A 56 -17.59 1.07 6.85
CA TYR A 56 -16.99 2.39 6.83
C TYR A 56 -17.84 3.35 7.67
N GLU A 57 -17.30 3.74 8.81
CA GLU A 57 -18.03 4.52 9.81
C GLU A 57 -18.46 5.93 9.35
N VAL A 58 -17.77 6.50 8.33
CA VAL A 58 -18.06 7.84 7.82
C VAL A 58 -19.35 7.88 7.02
N ASP A 59 -19.55 6.95 6.10
CA ASP A 59 -20.79 6.85 5.30
C ASP A 59 -21.81 5.85 5.86
N LYS A 60 -21.44 5.14 6.93
CA LYS A 60 -22.27 4.14 7.62
C LYS A 60 -22.75 3.02 6.69
N LYS A 61 -21.88 2.58 5.78
CA LYS A 61 -22.16 1.51 4.81
C LYS A 61 -21.09 0.45 4.84
N TYR A 62 -21.46 -0.78 4.40
CA TYR A 62 -20.50 -1.82 4.12
C TYR A 62 -19.89 -1.64 2.73
N HIS A 63 -18.58 -1.85 2.65
CA HIS A 63 -17.78 -1.80 1.43
C HIS A 63 -16.97 -3.09 1.30
N ARG A 64 -16.36 -3.29 0.14
CA ARG A 64 -15.47 -4.42 -0.13
C ARG A 64 -14.02 -3.97 -0.04
N TYR A 65 -13.25 -4.69 0.75
CA TYR A 65 -11.80 -4.52 0.84
C TYR A 65 -11.10 -5.64 0.08
N PHE A 66 -10.42 -5.30 -0.99
CA PHE A 66 -9.58 -6.20 -1.75
C PHE A 66 -8.20 -6.17 -1.13
N VAL A 67 -7.82 -7.27 -0.46
CA VAL A 67 -6.52 -7.35 0.22
C VAL A 67 -5.41 -7.45 -0.82
N ASP A 68 -4.31 -6.72 -0.62
CA ASP A 68 -3.21 -6.68 -1.59
C ASP A 68 -2.65 -8.08 -1.88
N LEU A 69 -2.38 -8.87 -0.84
CA LEU A 69 -1.79 -10.20 -0.97
C LEU A 69 -2.32 -11.18 0.07
N LYS A 70 -2.42 -12.43 -0.36
CA LYS A 70 -2.47 -13.60 0.51
C LYS A 70 -1.25 -14.45 0.24
N ILE A 71 -0.52 -14.81 1.27
CA ILE A 71 0.71 -15.61 1.20
C ILE A 71 0.56 -16.82 2.11
N VAL A 72 0.79 -18.00 1.54
CA VAL A 72 0.76 -19.27 2.27
C VAL A 72 2.17 -19.85 2.32
N THR A 73 2.65 -20.10 3.53
CA THR A 73 3.90 -20.83 3.78
C THR A 73 3.58 -22.18 4.46
N GLU A 74 4.58 -22.99 4.74
CA GLU A 74 4.37 -24.24 5.50
C GLU A 74 3.87 -23.97 6.91
N GLU A 75 4.28 -22.85 7.51
CA GLU A 75 3.98 -22.55 8.90
C GLU A 75 2.68 -21.79 9.09
N LYS A 76 2.35 -20.89 8.16
CA LYS A 76 1.20 -19.98 8.32
C LYS A 76 0.66 -19.42 7.02
N THR A 77 -0.55 -18.91 7.11
CA THR A 77 -1.18 -18.07 6.09
C THR A 77 -1.24 -16.64 6.58
N ILE A 78 -0.80 -15.69 5.77
CA ILE A 78 -0.84 -14.26 6.07
C ILE A 78 -1.59 -13.50 4.98
N LEU A 79 -2.35 -12.50 5.41
CA LEU A 79 -2.86 -11.44 4.54
C LEU A 79 -1.97 -10.22 4.71
N VAL A 80 -1.59 -9.60 3.61
CA VAL A 80 -0.63 -8.49 3.59
C VAL A 80 -1.25 -7.28 2.91
N GLU A 81 -1.15 -6.14 3.56
CA GLU A 81 -1.36 -4.82 2.97
C GLU A 81 0.00 -4.14 2.81
N ILE A 82 0.30 -3.63 1.62
CA ILE A 82 1.51 -2.87 1.35
C ILE A 82 1.18 -1.39 1.41
N LYS A 83 1.77 -0.69 2.37
CA LYS A 83 1.44 0.71 2.65
C LYS A 83 2.65 1.50 3.13
N PRO A 84 2.88 2.74 2.64
CA PRO A 84 3.88 3.61 3.23
C PRO A 84 3.63 3.84 4.73
N GLU A 85 4.68 3.83 5.54
CA GLU A 85 4.55 4.01 6.99
C GLU A 85 3.80 5.27 7.37
N LYS A 86 4.03 6.37 6.64
CA LYS A 86 3.32 7.64 6.86
C LYS A 86 1.80 7.54 6.77
N GLU A 87 1.28 6.56 6.02
CA GLU A 87 -0.16 6.33 5.88
C GLU A 87 -0.74 5.38 6.93
N THR A 88 0.12 4.82 7.78
CA THR A 88 -0.29 3.96 8.91
C THR A 88 -0.48 4.73 10.20
N ILE A 89 -0.18 6.02 10.21
CA ILE A 89 -0.31 6.93 11.34
C ILE A 89 -1.31 8.04 11.03
N PRO A 90 -1.93 8.66 12.04
CA PRO A 90 -2.84 9.80 11.83
C PRO A 90 -2.16 10.92 11.05
N PRO A 91 -2.89 11.65 10.18
CA PRO A 91 -2.33 12.75 9.43
C PRO A 91 -1.87 13.89 10.35
N VAL A 92 -0.78 14.55 9.94
CA VAL A 92 -0.20 15.71 10.63
C VAL A 92 -0.36 16.93 9.74
N GLY A 93 -0.74 18.08 10.32
CA GLY A 93 -0.86 19.33 9.59
C GLY A 93 -1.99 20.23 10.10
N GLU A 94 -2.30 21.26 9.34
CA GLU A 94 -3.39 22.18 9.67
C GLU A 94 -4.76 21.54 9.48
N LYS A 95 -5.50 21.37 10.55
CA LYS A 95 -6.80 20.67 10.63
C LYS A 95 -7.89 21.20 9.69
N ARG A 96 -7.73 22.41 9.17
CA ARG A 96 -8.73 23.05 8.29
C ARG A 96 -8.40 22.92 6.80
N THR A 97 -7.25 22.37 6.44
CA THR A 97 -6.89 22.21 5.04
C THR A 97 -7.66 21.04 4.41
N LYS A 98 -8.03 21.20 3.14
CA LYS A 98 -8.66 20.12 2.37
C LYS A 98 -7.80 18.85 2.33
N GLN A 99 -6.47 19.03 2.25
CA GLN A 99 -5.53 17.92 2.27
C GLN A 99 -5.61 17.15 3.59
N TYR A 100 -5.57 17.83 4.72
CA TYR A 100 -5.66 17.21 6.05
C TYR A 100 -6.98 16.43 6.20
N ILE A 101 -8.10 17.01 5.77
CA ILE A 101 -9.41 16.36 5.84
C ILE A 101 -9.42 15.09 4.98
N ASN A 102 -8.92 15.15 3.76
CA ASN A 102 -8.88 13.98 2.87
C ASN A 102 -7.95 12.88 3.40
N GLU A 103 -6.78 13.24 3.93
CA GLU A 103 -5.86 12.29 4.55
C GLU A 103 -6.49 11.66 5.80
N GLY A 104 -7.23 12.43 6.59
CA GLY A 104 -7.98 11.95 7.74
C GLY A 104 -9.07 10.94 7.38
N LEU A 105 -9.85 11.21 6.32
CA LEU A 105 -10.86 10.29 5.81
C LEU A 105 -10.23 9.00 5.29
N THR A 106 -9.13 9.09 4.58
CA THR A 106 -8.37 7.93 4.10
C THR A 106 -7.83 7.11 5.27
N TYR A 107 -7.29 7.76 6.29
CA TYR A 107 -6.81 7.10 7.50
C TYR A 107 -7.92 6.32 8.22
N ILE A 108 -9.09 6.93 8.42
CA ILE A 108 -10.24 6.27 9.04
C ILE A 108 -10.68 5.05 8.21
N LYS A 109 -10.77 5.20 6.90
CA LYS A 109 -11.10 4.11 5.99
C LYS A 109 -10.10 2.95 6.11
N ASN A 110 -8.81 3.23 6.15
CA ASN A 110 -7.77 2.22 6.32
C ASN A 110 -7.89 1.53 7.68
N MET A 111 -8.15 2.27 8.76
CA MET A 111 -8.37 1.68 10.09
C MET A 111 -9.55 0.72 10.07
N ASN A 112 -10.68 1.09 9.47
CA ASN A 112 -11.86 0.22 9.36
C ASN A 112 -11.56 -1.04 8.53
N LYS A 113 -10.83 -0.90 7.42
CA LYS A 113 -10.39 -2.05 6.61
C LYS A 113 -9.50 -3.01 7.39
N TRP A 114 -8.50 -2.48 8.08
CA TRP A 114 -7.49 -3.30 8.77
C TRP A 114 -8.06 -4.00 10.00
N GLU A 115 -8.96 -3.35 10.73
CA GLU A 115 -9.71 -3.98 11.80
C GLU A 115 -10.54 -5.18 11.29
N ALA A 116 -11.26 -4.98 10.19
CA ALA A 116 -12.02 -6.07 9.55
C ALA A 116 -11.10 -7.20 9.05
N ALA A 117 -9.92 -6.86 8.52
CA ALA A 117 -8.94 -7.85 8.08
C ALA A 117 -8.35 -8.65 9.26
N GLU A 118 -8.08 -8.00 10.39
CA GLU A 118 -7.62 -8.69 11.60
C GLU A 118 -8.65 -9.67 12.12
N ASP A 119 -9.90 -9.27 12.20
CA ASP A 119 -11.01 -10.16 12.62
C ASP A 119 -11.19 -11.33 11.65
N TYR A 120 -11.12 -11.05 10.35
CA TYR A 120 -11.20 -12.07 9.31
C TYR A 120 -10.08 -13.11 9.43
N CYS A 121 -8.85 -12.67 9.69
CA CYS A 121 -7.71 -13.55 9.89
C CYS A 121 -7.83 -14.34 11.20
N LYS A 122 -8.24 -13.70 12.27
CA LYS A 122 -8.42 -14.33 13.58
C LYS A 122 -9.41 -15.50 13.51
N ASP A 123 -10.53 -15.33 12.80
CA ASP A 123 -11.53 -16.38 12.62
C ASP A 123 -11.00 -17.61 11.87
N ARG A 124 -9.93 -17.44 11.08
CA ARG A 124 -9.31 -18.49 10.25
C ARG A 124 -7.99 -19.03 10.79
N GLY A 125 -7.50 -18.48 11.88
CA GLY A 125 -6.15 -18.79 12.38
C GLY A 125 -5.03 -18.26 11.47
N TRP A 126 -5.30 -17.19 10.74
CA TRP A 126 -4.33 -16.49 9.90
C TRP A 126 -3.80 -15.25 10.60
N GLU A 127 -2.75 -14.62 10.03
CA GLU A 127 -2.22 -13.35 10.47
C GLU A 127 -2.50 -12.26 9.44
N PHE A 128 -2.79 -11.04 9.91
CA PHE A 128 -2.81 -9.84 9.10
C PHE A 128 -1.55 -9.02 9.36
N GLN A 129 -0.86 -8.61 8.30
CA GLN A 129 0.36 -7.83 8.39
C GLN A 129 0.30 -6.62 7.45
N ILE A 130 0.83 -5.50 7.92
CA ILE A 130 1.06 -4.31 7.10
C ILE A 130 2.55 -4.23 6.82
N TRP A 131 2.91 -4.29 5.53
CA TRP A 131 4.29 -4.18 5.09
C TRP A 131 4.57 -2.77 4.62
N THR A 132 5.44 -2.10 5.33
CA THR A 132 5.90 -0.75 5.03
C THR A 132 7.24 -0.79 4.28
N GLU A 133 7.74 0.37 3.88
CA GLU A 133 9.08 0.50 3.30
C GLU A 133 10.15 -0.14 4.19
N LYS A 134 10.01 -0.07 5.51
CA LYS A 134 10.94 -0.68 6.45
C LYS A 134 10.95 -2.21 6.33
N THR A 135 9.77 -2.81 6.30
CA THR A 135 9.62 -4.26 6.09
C THR A 135 10.25 -4.70 4.78
N LEU A 136 9.95 -3.99 3.70
CA LEU A 136 10.49 -4.32 2.38
C LEU A 136 12.00 -4.12 2.28
N GLN A 137 12.56 -3.14 2.99
CA GLN A 137 14.00 -2.92 3.08
C GLN A 137 14.69 -4.06 3.84
N GLU A 138 14.10 -4.52 4.93
CA GLU A 138 14.61 -5.68 5.70
C GLU A 138 14.58 -6.97 4.87
N MET A 139 13.52 -7.15 4.06
CA MET A 139 13.42 -8.26 3.12
C MET A 139 14.30 -8.11 1.87
N LYS A 140 15.02 -7.00 1.73
CA LYS A 140 15.84 -6.63 0.56
C LYS A 140 15.04 -6.49 -0.75
N LEU A 141 13.75 -6.20 -0.64
CA LEU A 141 12.86 -5.94 -1.77
C LEU A 141 12.80 -4.47 -2.15
N LEU A 142 13.33 -3.60 -1.30
CA LEU A 142 13.45 -2.17 -1.51
C LEU A 142 14.84 -1.71 -1.05
N GLN A 143 15.47 -0.83 -1.83
CA GLN A 143 16.77 -0.27 -1.44
C GLN A 143 16.61 0.72 -0.30
N LYS A 144 17.50 0.64 0.69
CA LYS A 144 17.60 1.67 1.73
C LYS A 144 18.07 2.98 1.10
N PRO A 145 17.56 4.14 1.57
CA PRO A 145 18.09 5.43 1.15
C PRO A 145 19.60 5.50 1.41
N VAL A 146 20.37 5.87 0.40
CA VAL A 146 21.82 6.07 0.57
C VAL A 146 22.01 7.37 1.38
N PRO A 147 22.65 7.32 2.56
CA PRO A 147 22.97 8.54 3.32
C PRO A 147 23.85 9.45 2.43
N GLY A 148 23.42 10.71 2.23
CA GLY A 148 24.19 11.71 1.49
C GLY A 148 23.68 12.07 0.08
N LYS A 149 22.72 11.33 -0.49
CA LYS A 149 21.99 11.82 -1.67
C LYS A 149 20.73 12.60 -1.26
N LEU A 150 20.89 13.59 -0.42
CA LEU A 150 19.92 14.69 -0.35
C LEU A 150 19.88 15.32 -1.74
N LYS A 151 18.76 15.17 -2.45
CA LYS A 151 18.51 15.99 -3.64
C LYS A 151 18.72 17.43 -3.19
N LYS A 152 19.75 18.10 -3.74
CA LYS A 152 19.90 19.53 -3.56
C LYS A 152 18.57 20.15 -3.97
N LEU A 153 17.79 20.61 -3.00
CA LEU A 153 16.60 21.39 -3.27
C LEU A 153 17.05 22.54 -4.16
N LYS A 154 16.51 22.61 -5.38
CA LYS A 154 16.73 23.77 -6.24
C LYS A 154 16.33 24.99 -5.42
N PRO A 155 17.16 26.02 -5.33
CA PRO A 155 16.77 27.26 -4.64
C PRO A 155 15.44 27.71 -5.22
N LEU A 156 14.49 28.04 -4.36
CA LEU A 156 13.24 28.66 -4.77
C LEU A 156 13.57 29.88 -5.61
N ALA A 157 13.03 29.95 -6.81
CA ALA A 157 13.18 31.10 -7.67
C ALA A 157 12.75 32.37 -6.90
N PRO A 158 13.53 33.47 -6.95
CA PRO A 158 13.19 34.67 -6.19
C PRO A 158 11.81 35.18 -6.60
N TYR A 159 10.99 35.45 -5.59
CA TYR A 159 9.65 35.98 -5.75
C TYR A 159 9.68 37.25 -6.57
N ARG A 160 9.27 37.21 -7.83
CA ARG A 160 9.08 38.40 -8.66
C ARG A 160 7.75 39.07 -8.28
N LYS A 161 7.80 40.20 -7.55
CA LYS A 161 6.65 41.06 -7.38
C LYS A 161 6.09 41.42 -8.74
N LYS A 162 4.85 40.99 -9.05
CA LYS A 162 4.12 41.49 -10.23
C LYS A 162 3.97 42.99 -10.13
N ARG A 163 4.57 43.74 -11.08
CA ARG A 163 4.35 45.18 -11.22
C ARG A 163 2.84 45.42 -11.41
N ARG A 164 2.22 46.12 -10.48
CA ARG A 164 0.86 46.65 -10.65
C ARG A 164 0.85 47.54 -11.90
N LYS A 165 0.08 47.19 -12.92
CA LYS A 165 -0.20 48.12 -14.01
C LYS A 165 -1.01 49.25 -13.43
N ARG A 166 -0.44 50.51 -13.45
CA ARG A 166 -1.22 51.72 -13.21
C ARG A 166 -2.08 51.91 -14.47
N TYR A 167 -3.37 51.87 -14.28
CA TYR A 167 -4.31 52.38 -15.28
C TYR A 167 -4.28 53.89 -15.17
N LYS A 168 -4.02 54.60 -16.32
CA LYS A 168 -4.29 56.02 -16.49
C LYS A 168 -5.72 56.22 -16.82
#